data_995c0de3d0858e49cc734763f940c35a
#
_entry.id   995c0de3d0858e49cc734763f940c35a
#
_cell.length_a   1.000
_cell.length_b   1.000
_cell.length_c   1.000
_cell.angle_alpha   90.00
_cell.angle_beta   90.00
_cell.angle_gamma   90.00
#
_symmetry.space_group_name_H-M   'P 1'
#
loop_
_entity.id
_entity.type
_entity.pdbx_description
1 polymer ?
#
loop_
_entity_poly.entity_id
_entity_poly.type
_entity_poly.pdbx_seq_one_letter_code
_entity_poly.pdbx_strand_id
1 'polypeptide(L)'
;MQQIQLAFLLTCGLSLTGCAVTSGLQTYDLPREGLYQTELGTSVNVIQLTQESMLAVQPAVQNIQQDYAHLFSTSHQNYRLSPGDILSIYLWAYPEITPPSSTISSEQSAQANGYQIDSQGYIQFPMLGRYKATGKSLTQVNTELRSQLSRYLKTPDVIVRVLSYQGQRYSVQGNVMKGGQFYLSDQPVSVYTALGMAGGVNAQQGDNASMTLVRQGRSYQLNTVELEKAGLSLHNLLIQPNDTLYVNNRENQKIYIMGE
;
A
#
# COMPACT_ATOMS: atom_id res chain seq x y z
N MET A 1 58.82 20.55 55.78
CA MET A 1 58.26 21.16 54.55
C MET A 1 58.51 20.32 53.27
N GLN A 2 59.66 19.67 53.15
CA GLN A 2 60.03 18.87 51.96
C GLN A 2 59.20 17.59 51.74
N GLN A 3 58.76 17.00 52.84
CA GLN A 3 57.91 15.76 52.73
C GLN A 3 56.46 16.04 52.31
N ILE A 4 55.96 17.26 52.59
CA ILE A 4 54.57 17.63 52.20
C ILE A 4 54.51 17.98 50.69
N GLN A 5 55.57 18.51 50.12
CA GLN A 5 55.71 18.81 48.71
C GLN A 5 55.78 17.53 47.84
N LEU A 6 56.46 16.49 48.38
CA LEU A 6 56.55 15.20 47.68
C LEU A 6 55.21 14.43 47.66
N ALA A 7 54.44 14.54 48.73
CA ALA A 7 53.07 13.95 48.80
C ALA A 7 52.09 14.66 47.87
N PHE A 8 52.21 15.96 47.68
CA PHE A 8 51.35 16.74 46.79
C PHE A 8 51.65 16.48 45.31
N LEU A 9 52.92 16.23 44.96
CA LEU A 9 53.34 15.85 43.62
C LEU A 9 52.90 14.42 43.24
N LEU A 10 52.88 13.48 44.23
CA LEU A 10 52.44 12.11 43.99
C LEU A 10 50.90 11.99 43.83
N THR A 11 50.11 12.85 44.52
CA THR A 11 48.68 12.88 44.40
C THR A 11 48.18 13.58 43.12
N CYS A 12 48.91 14.50 42.53
CA CYS A 12 48.57 15.18 41.29
C CYS A 12 48.87 14.32 40.04
N GLY A 13 49.75 13.29 40.17
CA GLY A 13 50.13 12.39 39.09
C GLY A 13 49.12 11.25 38.81
N LEU A 14 48.22 10.95 39.78
CA LEU A 14 47.24 9.86 39.65
C LEU A 14 45.86 10.26 39.05
N SER A 15 45.63 11.55 38.82
CA SER A 15 44.32 12.03 38.32
C SER A 15 44.25 12.23 36.79
N LEU A 16 45.26 11.76 36.03
CA LEU A 16 45.29 11.90 34.55
C LEU A 16 44.95 10.61 33.80
N THR A 17 44.39 9.60 34.45
CA THR A 17 43.73 8.52 33.72
C THR A 17 42.34 8.95 33.30
N GLY A 18 42.29 9.89 32.36
CA GLY A 18 41.07 10.17 31.60
C GLY A 18 40.71 8.91 30.87
N CYS A 19 39.59 8.29 31.29
CA CYS A 19 38.93 7.29 30.48
C CYS A 19 38.58 7.93 29.14
N ALA A 20 39.40 7.70 28.14
CA ALA A 20 38.96 7.89 26.76
C ALA A 20 37.86 6.84 26.48
N VAL A 21 36.64 7.14 26.93
CA VAL A 21 35.44 6.43 26.48
C VAL A 21 35.20 6.87 25.05
N THR A 22 35.85 6.20 24.11
CA THR A 22 35.50 6.32 22.71
C THR A 22 34.13 5.65 22.55
N SER A 23 33.10 6.46 22.65
CA SER A 23 31.75 6.04 22.28
C SER A 23 31.66 5.97 20.75
N GLY A 24 32.24 4.94 20.16
CA GLY A 24 32.25 4.68 18.73
C GLY A 24 32.51 3.22 18.43
N LEU A 25 32.13 2.76 17.27
CA LEU A 25 32.47 1.43 16.80
C LEU A 25 34.00 1.32 16.79
N GLN A 26 34.56 0.38 17.56
CA GLN A 26 35.98 0.12 17.55
C GLN A 26 36.31 -0.55 16.21
N THR A 27 36.96 0.21 15.33
CA THR A 27 37.26 -0.25 13.96
C THR A 27 38.63 -0.93 13.82
N TYR A 28 39.44 -0.96 14.89
CA TYR A 28 40.78 -1.54 14.83
C TYR A 28 40.79 -3.07 14.69
N ASP A 29 39.70 -3.74 15.02
CA ASP A 29 39.55 -5.20 14.82
C ASP A 29 38.91 -5.55 13.48
N LEU A 30 38.46 -4.56 12.70
CA LEU A 30 37.90 -4.81 11.38
C LEU A 30 39.01 -4.93 10.33
N PRO A 31 38.94 -5.92 9.45
CA PRO A 31 39.83 -5.97 8.30
C PRO A 31 39.60 -4.74 7.40
N ARG A 32 40.63 -4.30 6.72
CA ARG A 32 40.50 -3.18 5.77
C ARG A 32 39.55 -3.52 4.61
N GLU A 33 39.53 -4.79 4.22
CA GLU A 33 38.65 -5.32 3.18
C GLU A 33 38.36 -6.79 3.44
N GLY A 34 37.19 -7.26 2.99
CA GLY A 34 36.81 -8.68 2.99
C GLY A 34 35.68 -9.02 3.97
N LEU A 35 35.46 -10.33 4.11
CA LEU A 35 34.42 -10.85 5.00
C LEU A 35 34.92 -10.85 6.45
N TYR A 36 34.17 -10.15 7.31
CA TYR A 36 34.35 -10.16 8.76
C TYR A 36 33.18 -10.89 9.41
N GLN A 37 33.48 -11.80 10.32
CA GLN A 37 32.46 -12.49 11.10
C GLN A 37 32.40 -11.88 12.49
N THR A 38 31.24 -11.33 12.84
CA THR A 38 31.00 -10.76 14.16
C THR A 38 30.97 -11.85 15.24
N GLU A 39 31.19 -11.50 16.51
CA GLU A 39 31.05 -12.42 17.64
C GLU A 39 29.65 -13.06 17.72
N LEU A 40 28.63 -12.43 17.17
CA LEU A 40 27.27 -12.95 17.07
C LEU A 40 27.04 -13.86 15.86
N GLY A 41 28.09 -14.18 15.08
CA GLY A 41 28.03 -15.09 13.94
C GLY A 41 27.50 -14.43 12.65
N THR A 42 27.30 -13.11 12.62
CA THR A 42 26.87 -12.40 11.41
C THR A 42 28.08 -12.09 10.52
N SER A 43 28.00 -12.47 9.26
CA SER A 43 29.03 -12.14 8.26
C SER A 43 28.78 -10.75 7.68
N VAL A 44 29.77 -9.87 7.79
CA VAL A 44 29.74 -8.50 7.26
C VAL A 44 30.84 -8.38 6.21
N ASN A 45 30.53 -7.81 5.06
CA ASN A 45 31.53 -7.50 4.05
C ASN A 45 32.07 -6.09 4.28
N VAL A 46 33.33 -5.99 4.58
CA VAL A 46 34.03 -4.70 4.77
C VAL A 46 34.62 -4.29 3.44
N ILE A 47 34.28 -3.10 3.00
CA ILE A 47 34.74 -2.54 1.72
C ILE A 47 35.38 -1.20 1.98
N GLN A 48 36.62 -1.01 1.51
CA GLN A 48 37.28 0.30 1.55
C GLN A 48 36.62 1.24 0.55
N LEU A 49 36.14 2.41 1.00
CA LEU A 49 35.53 3.40 0.14
C LEU A 49 36.61 4.11 -0.70
N THR A 50 36.81 3.63 -1.91
CA THR A 50 37.59 4.28 -2.96
C THR A 50 36.66 4.73 -4.08
N GLN A 51 37.11 5.61 -4.97
CA GLN A 51 36.31 6.00 -6.12
C GLN A 51 35.94 4.81 -6.99
N GLU A 52 36.81 3.82 -7.07
CA GLU A 52 36.61 2.59 -7.85
C GLU A 52 35.64 1.64 -7.15
N SER A 53 35.74 1.45 -5.82
CA SER A 53 34.80 0.63 -5.05
C SER A 53 33.40 1.24 -4.98
N MET A 54 33.27 2.57 -4.97
CA MET A 54 31.98 3.25 -5.05
C MET A 54 31.27 2.99 -6.39
N LEU A 55 32.03 2.91 -7.49
CA LEU A 55 31.46 2.55 -8.80
C LEU A 55 31.07 1.08 -8.86
N ALA A 56 31.83 0.20 -8.19
CA ALA A 56 31.56 -1.24 -8.15
C ALA A 56 30.37 -1.60 -7.22
N VAL A 57 30.13 -0.80 -6.19
CA VAL A 57 29.00 -0.97 -5.23
C VAL A 57 27.71 -0.32 -5.76
N GLN A 58 27.79 0.51 -6.81
CA GLN A 58 26.54 0.96 -7.44
C GLN A 58 25.75 -0.28 -7.86
N PRO A 59 24.51 -0.47 -7.36
CA PRO A 59 23.69 -1.56 -7.81
C PRO A 59 23.65 -1.48 -9.32
N ALA A 60 23.88 -2.63 -10.00
CA ALA A 60 23.74 -2.73 -11.44
C ALA A 60 22.50 -1.94 -11.82
N VAL A 61 22.62 -0.99 -12.75
CA VAL A 61 21.51 -0.14 -13.17
C VAL A 61 20.39 -1.08 -13.57
N GLN A 62 19.54 -1.42 -12.60
CA GLN A 62 18.35 -2.20 -12.87
C GLN A 62 17.59 -1.37 -13.88
N ASN A 63 17.22 -1.97 -14.99
CA ASN A 63 16.42 -1.28 -16.00
C ASN A 63 15.00 -1.16 -15.45
N ILE A 64 14.87 -0.29 -14.41
CA ILE A 64 13.66 -0.09 -13.60
C ILE A 64 12.46 0.11 -14.53
N GLN A 65 12.67 0.85 -15.63
CA GLN A 65 11.62 1.08 -16.59
C GLN A 65 11.15 -0.23 -17.23
N GLN A 66 12.06 -1.15 -17.54
CA GLN A 66 11.73 -2.43 -18.16
C GLN A 66 11.09 -3.39 -17.15
N ASP A 67 11.61 -3.43 -15.93
CA ASP A 67 11.14 -4.34 -14.88
C ASP A 67 9.75 -3.96 -14.35
N TYR A 68 9.45 -2.67 -14.27
CA TYR A 68 8.21 -2.15 -13.68
C TYR A 68 7.17 -1.67 -14.69
N ALA A 69 7.52 -1.48 -15.98
CA ALA A 69 6.60 -0.96 -17.00
C ALA A 69 5.27 -1.73 -17.06
N HIS A 70 5.30 -3.05 -16.84
CA HIS A 70 4.12 -3.89 -16.87
C HIS A 70 3.10 -3.53 -15.77
N LEU A 71 3.53 -2.97 -14.64
CA LEU A 71 2.63 -2.52 -13.56
C LEU A 71 1.86 -1.24 -13.95
N PHE A 72 2.48 -0.41 -14.79
CA PHE A 72 1.94 0.88 -15.24
C PHE A 72 1.15 0.78 -16.55
N SER A 73 1.25 -0.36 -17.24
CA SER A 73 0.56 -0.59 -18.52
C SER A 73 -0.94 -0.92 -18.34
N THR A 74 -1.41 -1.05 -17.11
CA THR A 74 -2.80 -1.40 -16.83
C THR A 74 -3.69 -0.19 -17.12
N SER A 75 -4.46 -0.24 -18.20
CA SER A 75 -5.49 0.74 -18.45
C SER A 75 -6.61 0.60 -17.42
N HIS A 76 -7.27 1.71 -17.10
CA HIS A 76 -8.46 1.68 -16.27
C HIS A 76 -9.50 0.72 -16.89
N GLN A 77 -9.80 -0.35 -16.19
CA GLN A 77 -10.89 -1.25 -16.57
C GLN A 77 -12.18 -0.76 -15.93
N ASN A 78 -13.25 -0.70 -16.73
CA ASN A 78 -14.57 -0.38 -16.20
C ASN A 78 -14.92 -1.36 -15.07
N TYR A 79 -15.42 -0.82 -13.97
CA TYR A 79 -15.84 -1.61 -12.82
C TYR A 79 -16.80 -2.73 -13.22
N ARG A 80 -16.52 -3.91 -12.72
CA ARG A 80 -17.39 -5.07 -12.87
C ARG A 80 -17.96 -5.45 -11.52
N LEU A 81 -19.26 -5.59 -11.47
CA LEU A 81 -19.98 -5.98 -10.25
C LEU A 81 -19.42 -7.27 -9.67
N SER A 82 -19.24 -7.28 -8.37
CA SER A 82 -18.61 -8.38 -7.62
C SER A 82 -19.47 -8.80 -6.43
N PRO A 83 -19.35 -10.04 -5.94
CA PRO A 83 -20.03 -10.47 -4.73
C PRO A 83 -19.74 -9.53 -3.56
N GLY A 84 -20.80 -9.14 -2.85
CA GLY A 84 -20.73 -8.14 -1.77
C GLY A 84 -21.23 -6.76 -2.18
N ASP A 85 -21.18 -6.39 -3.47
CA ASP A 85 -21.74 -5.12 -3.94
C ASP A 85 -23.24 -5.05 -3.67
N ILE A 86 -23.72 -3.84 -3.39
CA ILE A 86 -25.12 -3.58 -3.13
C ILE A 86 -25.67 -2.65 -4.21
N LEU A 87 -26.69 -3.11 -4.90
CA LEU A 87 -27.33 -2.40 -6.01
C LEU A 87 -28.63 -1.74 -5.56
N SER A 88 -28.88 -0.53 -6.05
CA SER A 88 -30.23 0.03 -6.13
C SER A 88 -30.79 -0.23 -7.52
N ILE A 89 -31.95 -0.83 -7.57
CA ILE A 89 -32.67 -1.08 -8.82
C ILE A 89 -34.02 -0.41 -8.69
N TYR A 90 -34.26 0.60 -9.52
CA TYR A 90 -35.45 1.42 -9.47
C TYR A 90 -36.24 1.28 -10.76
N LEU A 91 -37.56 1.02 -10.63
CA LEU A 91 -38.52 1.00 -11.75
C LEU A 91 -39.44 2.22 -11.63
N TRP A 92 -39.27 3.17 -12.52
CA TRP A 92 -39.98 4.46 -12.44
C TRP A 92 -41.49 4.32 -12.46
N ALA A 93 -42.03 3.45 -13.31
CA ALA A 93 -43.47 3.26 -13.46
C ALA A 93 -44.07 2.25 -12.44
N TYR A 94 -43.25 1.59 -11.61
CA TYR A 94 -43.67 0.52 -10.70
C TYR A 94 -42.98 0.67 -9.35
N PRO A 95 -43.29 1.76 -8.61
CA PRO A 95 -42.60 2.05 -7.32
C PRO A 95 -42.87 0.96 -6.24
N GLU A 96 -43.98 0.22 -6.36
CA GLU A 96 -44.33 -0.88 -5.45
C GLU A 96 -43.39 -2.08 -5.53
N ILE A 97 -42.64 -2.24 -6.64
CA ILE A 97 -41.67 -3.32 -6.82
C ILE A 97 -40.30 -2.91 -6.28
N THR A 98 -40.09 -1.63 -6.10
CA THR A 98 -38.82 -1.04 -5.66
C THR A 98 -38.82 -0.89 -4.13
N PRO A 99 -37.75 -1.26 -3.41
CA PRO A 99 -37.65 -0.99 -2.00
C PRO A 99 -37.84 0.51 -1.74
N PRO A 100 -38.57 0.91 -0.67
CA PRO A 100 -38.77 2.33 -0.37
C PRO A 100 -37.41 2.99 -0.17
N SER A 101 -37.17 4.11 -0.90
CA SER A 101 -35.98 4.92 -0.75
C SER A 101 -36.05 5.68 0.57
N SER A 102 -35.64 5.07 1.67
CA SER A 102 -35.33 5.83 2.89
C SER A 102 -34.08 6.67 2.63
N THR A 103 -34.01 7.84 3.21
CA THR A 103 -32.82 8.73 3.19
C THR A 103 -31.61 7.96 3.74
N ILE A 104 -30.76 7.51 2.82
CA ILE A 104 -29.64 6.61 3.14
C ILE A 104 -28.47 7.48 3.60
N SER A 105 -28.15 7.42 4.88
CA SER A 105 -27.00 8.12 5.45
C SER A 105 -25.93 7.18 6.05
N SER A 106 -26.08 5.85 5.94
CA SER A 106 -25.13 4.89 6.49
C SER A 106 -25.05 3.60 5.65
N GLU A 107 -23.92 2.87 5.77
CA GLU A 107 -23.74 1.56 5.12
C GLU A 107 -24.81 0.52 5.54
N GLN A 108 -25.27 0.59 6.78
CA GLN A 108 -26.34 -0.26 7.30
C GLN A 108 -27.68 0.00 6.59
N SER A 109 -27.94 1.27 6.23
CA SER A 109 -29.13 1.62 5.44
C SER A 109 -29.04 1.12 4.00
N ALA A 110 -27.86 1.03 3.41
CA ALA A 110 -27.66 0.47 2.08
C ALA A 110 -28.01 -1.02 2.03
N GLN A 111 -27.62 -1.79 3.05
CA GLN A 111 -27.99 -3.21 3.17
C GLN A 111 -29.50 -3.42 3.32
N ALA A 112 -30.17 -2.54 4.05
CA ALA A 112 -31.61 -2.65 4.27
C ALA A 112 -32.45 -2.31 3.02
N ASN A 113 -31.92 -1.45 2.12
CA ASN A 113 -32.68 -0.88 1.00
C ASN A 113 -32.12 -1.27 -0.39
N GLY A 114 -31.13 -2.15 -0.47
CA GLY A 114 -30.49 -2.56 -1.70
C GLY A 114 -30.57 -4.05 -1.98
N TYR A 115 -30.20 -4.42 -3.19
CA TYR A 115 -30.05 -5.80 -3.62
C TYR A 115 -28.57 -6.17 -3.52
N GLN A 116 -28.21 -6.93 -2.48
CA GLN A 116 -26.82 -7.40 -2.30
C GLN A 116 -26.54 -8.56 -3.26
N ILE A 117 -25.39 -8.52 -3.90
CA ILE A 117 -24.86 -9.62 -4.71
C ILE A 117 -24.31 -10.69 -3.75
N ASP A 118 -24.92 -11.88 -3.79
CA ASP A 118 -24.52 -13.01 -2.96
C ASP A 118 -23.13 -13.57 -3.34
N SER A 119 -22.60 -14.48 -2.52
CA SER A 119 -21.31 -15.12 -2.76
C SER A 119 -21.22 -15.91 -4.06
N GLN A 120 -22.36 -16.30 -4.64
CA GLN A 120 -22.46 -16.98 -5.93
C GLN A 120 -22.61 -16.00 -7.10
N GLY A 121 -22.72 -14.69 -6.81
CA GLY A 121 -22.82 -13.64 -7.80
C GLY A 121 -24.23 -13.30 -8.27
N TYR A 122 -25.25 -13.65 -7.48
CA TYR A 122 -26.65 -13.39 -7.82
C TYR A 122 -27.28 -12.36 -6.89
N ILE A 123 -28.28 -11.67 -7.41
CA ILE A 123 -29.24 -10.90 -6.62
C ILE A 123 -30.60 -11.61 -6.68
N GLN A 124 -31.40 -11.41 -5.65
CA GLN A 124 -32.81 -11.85 -5.65
C GLN A 124 -33.66 -10.65 -6.04
N PHE A 125 -34.27 -10.70 -7.22
CA PHE A 125 -35.09 -9.59 -7.71
C PHE A 125 -36.55 -10.05 -7.89
N PRO A 126 -37.54 -9.23 -7.48
CA PRO A 126 -38.94 -9.54 -7.65
C PRO A 126 -39.27 -9.91 -9.10
N MET A 127 -40.19 -10.83 -9.31
CA MET A 127 -40.66 -11.36 -10.62
C MET A 127 -39.63 -12.17 -11.41
N LEU A 128 -38.30 -11.85 -11.29
CA LEU A 128 -37.23 -12.56 -12.01
C LEU A 128 -36.58 -13.67 -11.19
N GLY A 129 -36.74 -13.63 -9.85
CA GLY A 129 -36.05 -14.56 -8.95
C GLY A 129 -34.54 -14.26 -8.92
N ARG A 130 -33.72 -15.30 -9.08
CA ARG A 130 -32.25 -15.17 -9.08
C ARG A 130 -31.75 -14.62 -10.41
N TYR A 131 -31.09 -13.48 -10.33
CA TYR A 131 -30.45 -12.83 -11.48
C TYR A 131 -28.93 -12.73 -11.25
N LYS A 132 -28.14 -13.20 -12.21
CA LYS A 132 -26.67 -13.16 -12.13
C LYS A 132 -26.16 -11.76 -12.47
N ALA A 133 -25.60 -11.06 -11.47
CA ALA A 133 -25.11 -9.70 -11.61
C ALA A 133 -23.56 -9.64 -11.68
N THR A 134 -22.86 -10.58 -11.05
CA THR A 134 -21.38 -10.56 -11.01
C THR A 134 -20.75 -10.61 -12.39
N GLY A 135 -19.62 -9.90 -12.57
CA GLY A 135 -18.86 -9.81 -13.81
C GLY A 135 -19.46 -8.88 -14.86
N LYS A 136 -20.65 -8.33 -14.63
CA LYS A 136 -21.33 -7.40 -15.55
C LYS A 136 -21.06 -5.96 -15.20
N SER A 137 -21.17 -5.08 -16.21
CA SER A 137 -21.25 -3.63 -16.00
C SER A 137 -22.66 -3.22 -15.60
N LEU A 138 -22.81 -2.04 -15.01
CA LEU A 138 -24.14 -1.46 -14.71
C LEU A 138 -25.01 -1.37 -15.95
N THR A 139 -24.44 -0.98 -17.09
CA THR A 139 -25.16 -0.88 -18.37
C THR A 139 -25.69 -2.24 -18.84
N GLN A 140 -24.87 -3.29 -18.71
CA GLN A 140 -25.30 -4.65 -19.05
C GLN A 140 -26.46 -5.09 -18.15
N VAL A 141 -26.34 -4.89 -16.83
CA VAL A 141 -27.40 -5.25 -15.88
C VAL A 141 -28.69 -4.48 -16.19
N ASN A 142 -28.59 -3.17 -16.44
CA ASN A 142 -29.75 -2.34 -16.82
C ASN A 142 -30.45 -2.90 -18.06
N THR A 143 -29.71 -3.14 -19.15
CA THR A 143 -30.25 -3.64 -20.41
C THR A 143 -30.89 -5.02 -20.26
N GLU A 144 -30.23 -5.93 -19.55
CA GLU A 144 -30.74 -7.28 -19.35
C GLU A 144 -31.98 -7.30 -18.45
N LEU A 145 -32.00 -6.53 -17.35
CA LEU A 145 -33.16 -6.45 -16.46
C LEU A 145 -34.36 -5.86 -17.21
N ARG A 146 -34.14 -4.78 -17.99
CA ARG A 146 -35.20 -4.22 -18.83
C ARG A 146 -35.78 -5.24 -19.81
N SER A 147 -34.92 -5.99 -20.48
CA SER A 147 -35.35 -7.04 -21.43
C SER A 147 -36.12 -8.18 -20.75
N GLN A 148 -35.67 -8.62 -19.57
CA GLN A 148 -36.33 -9.70 -18.84
C GLN A 148 -37.68 -9.25 -18.25
N LEU A 149 -37.72 -8.04 -17.69
CA LEU A 149 -38.94 -7.49 -17.09
C LEU A 149 -40.01 -7.13 -18.12
N SER A 150 -39.64 -6.85 -19.37
CA SER A 150 -40.61 -6.57 -20.43
C SER A 150 -41.55 -7.71 -20.74
N ARG A 151 -41.27 -8.94 -20.25
CA ARG A 151 -42.17 -10.08 -20.32
C ARG A 151 -43.35 -9.96 -19.35
N TYR A 152 -43.19 -9.18 -18.28
CA TYR A 152 -44.15 -9.05 -17.18
C TYR A 152 -44.74 -7.66 -17.10
N LEU A 153 -43.95 -6.65 -17.50
CA LEU A 153 -44.29 -5.24 -17.37
C LEU A 153 -44.32 -4.57 -18.75
N LYS A 154 -45.25 -3.64 -18.93
CA LYS A 154 -45.33 -2.86 -20.15
C LYS A 154 -44.31 -1.73 -20.12
N THR A 155 -43.34 -1.75 -21.05
CA THR A 155 -42.30 -0.70 -21.19
C THR A 155 -41.58 -0.37 -19.86
N PRO A 156 -40.91 -1.34 -19.19
CA PRO A 156 -40.25 -1.07 -17.92
C PRO A 156 -39.07 -0.12 -18.12
N ASP A 157 -39.04 0.98 -17.36
CA ASP A 157 -37.90 1.87 -17.27
C ASP A 157 -37.09 1.52 -16.01
N VAL A 158 -35.91 0.94 -16.22
CA VAL A 158 -35.06 0.38 -15.17
C VAL A 158 -33.85 1.29 -14.98
N ILE A 159 -33.61 1.72 -13.76
CA ILE A 159 -32.40 2.45 -13.36
C ILE A 159 -31.64 1.58 -12.37
N VAL A 160 -30.39 1.29 -12.69
CA VAL A 160 -29.47 0.51 -11.80
C VAL A 160 -28.32 1.41 -11.35
N ARG A 161 -28.06 1.45 -10.05
CA ARG A 161 -26.94 2.16 -9.44
C ARG A 161 -26.27 1.27 -8.40
N VAL A 162 -24.99 1.48 -8.13
CA VAL A 162 -24.33 0.88 -6.98
C VAL A 162 -24.57 1.78 -5.76
N LEU A 163 -25.18 1.21 -4.72
CA LEU A 163 -25.35 1.88 -3.43
C LEU A 163 -24.08 1.79 -2.58
N SER A 164 -23.42 0.63 -2.62
CA SER A 164 -22.21 0.39 -1.86
C SER A 164 -21.29 -0.57 -2.64
N TYR A 165 -20.05 -0.14 -2.83
CA TYR A 165 -18.99 -0.94 -3.41
C TYR A 165 -18.30 -1.73 -2.29
N GLN A 166 -18.54 -3.02 -2.19
CA GLN A 166 -17.97 -3.92 -1.18
C GLN A 166 -17.35 -5.17 -1.77
N GLY A 167 -17.51 -5.36 -3.08
CA GLY A 167 -17.09 -6.57 -3.76
C GLY A 167 -15.60 -6.61 -4.07
N GLN A 168 -14.99 -5.48 -4.39
CA GLN A 168 -13.57 -5.39 -4.73
C GLN A 168 -12.85 -4.53 -3.68
N ARG A 169 -11.79 -5.08 -3.11
CA ARG A 169 -11.07 -4.46 -1.99
C ARG A 169 -9.55 -4.55 -2.16
N TYR A 170 -8.85 -3.65 -1.50
CA TYR A 170 -7.41 -3.64 -1.35
C TYR A 170 -7.05 -3.26 0.09
N SER A 171 -5.79 -3.43 0.46
CA SER A 171 -5.32 -3.12 1.80
C SER A 171 -4.18 -2.12 1.75
N VAL A 172 -4.15 -1.18 2.70
CA VAL A 172 -3.00 -0.32 2.94
C VAL A 172 -2.51 -0.57 4.36
N GLN A 173 -1.23 -0.90 4.50
CA GLN A 173 -0.64 -1.35 5.76
C GLN A 173 0.73 -0.68 6.00
N GLY A 174 1.32 -0.97 7.16
CA GLY A 174 2.61 -0.43 7.55
C GLY A 174 2.49 0.97 8.15
N ASN A 175 3.46 1.83 7.84
CA ASN A 175 3.60 3.14 8.49
C ASN A 175 2.74 4.22 7.81
N VAL A 176 1.42 4.04 7.86
CA VAL A 176 0.41 5.01 7.43
C VAL A 176 -0.41 5.49 8.61
N MET A 177 -1.12 6.61 8.47
CA MET A 177 -1.93 7.17 9.57
C MET A 177 -3.15 6.32 9.90
N LYS A 178 -3.80 5.72 8.89
CA LYS A 178 -5.01 4.90 9.02
C LYS A 178 -4.89 3.68 8.12
N GLY A 179 -4.09 2.69 8.56
CA GLY A 179 -4.00 1.40 7.86
C GLY A 179 -5.33 0.65 7.94
N GLY A 180 -5.64 -0.12 6.90
CA GLY A 180 -6.87 -0.88 6.86
C GLY A 180 -7.21 -1.42 5.47
N GLN A 181 -8.44 -1.87 5.35
CA GLN A 181 -9.02 -2.36 4.11
C GLN A 181 -9.91 -1.28 3.50
N PHE A 182 -9.76 -1.09 2.19
CA PHE A 182 -10.49 -0.10 1.40
C PHE A 182 -11.16 -0.78 0.22
N TYR A 183 -12.20 -0.16 -0.30
CA TYR A 183 -12.95 -0.67 -1.44
C TYR A 183 -12.63 0.10 -2.71
N LEU A 184 -12.61 -0.63 -3.82
CA LEU A 184 -12.53 -0.04 -5.16
C LEU A 184 -13.93 0.29 -5.66
N SER A 185 -14.05 1.41 -6.36
CA SER A 185 -15.29 1.84 -7.01
C SER A 185 -15.12 1.88 -8.54
N ASP A 186 -16.05 2.51 -9.23
CA ASP A 186 -15.95 2.81 -10.66
C ASP A 186 -14.88 3.87 -10.99
N GLN A 187 -14.35 4.55 -9.97
CA GLN A 187 -13.25 5.49 -10.13
C GLN A 187 -11.91 4.79 -9.95
N PRO A 188 -10.91 5.07 -10.82
CA PRO A 188 -9.58 4.49 -10.67
C PRO A 188 -8.89 5.02 -9.42
N VAL A 189 -8.28 4.12 -8.67
CA VAL A 189 -7.51 4.45 -7.47
C VAL A 189 -6.03 4.22 -7.78
N SER A 190 -5.22 5.29 -7.77
CA SER A 190 -3.76 5.19 -7.88
C SER A 190 -3.12 4.88 -6.53
N VAL A 191 -1.84 4.50 -6.53
CA VAL A 191 -1.08 4.30 -5.28
C VAL A 191 -1.12 5.55 -4.40
N TYR A 192 -0.95 6.76 -4.97
CA TYR A 192 -1.05 7.99 -4.20
C TYR A 192 -2.45 8.26 -3.67
N THR A 193 -3.49 7.95 -4.45
CA THR A 193 -4.87 8.05 -3.98
C THR A 193 -5.14 7.09 -2.82
N ALA A 194 -4.64 5.86 -2.91
CA ALA A 194 -4.77 4.86 -1.85
C ALA A 194 -4.07 5.29 -0.55
N LEU A 195 -2.87 5.89 -0.68
CA LEU A 195 -2.18 6.49 0.46
C LEU A 195 -2.97 7.65 1.07
N GLY A 196 -3.54 8.52 0.24
CA GLY A 196 -4.39 9.61 0.70
C GLY A 196 -5.62 9.13 1.48
N MET A 197 -6.28 8.05 1.01
CA MET A 197 -7.39 7.40 1.71
C MET A 197 -6.96 6.82 3.07
N ALA A 198 -5.73 6.31 3.16
CA ALA A 198 -5.12 5.85 4.41
C ALA A 198 -4.60 6.99 5.31
N GLY A 199 -4.92 8.24 5.00
CA GLY A 199 -4.50 9.42 5.76
C GLY A 199 -3.05 9.84 5.54
N GLY A 200 -2.37 9.28 4.53
CA GLY A 200 -0.98 9.54 4.20
C GLY A 200 0.02 8.70 4.99
N VAL A 201 1.29 8.87 4.67
CA VAL A 201 2.40 8.20 5.35
C VAL A 201 2.60 8.82 6.73
N ASN A 202 2.85 8.00 7.74
CA ASN A 202 3.19 8.48 9.08
C ASN A 202 4.55 9.20 9.05
N ALA A 203 4.55 10.50 9.30
CA ALA A 203 5.74 11.35 9.20
C ALA A 203 6.86 10.97 10.18
N GLN A 204 6.55 10.27 11.27
CA GLN A 204 7.53 9.88 12.28
C GLN A 204 8.28 8.60 11.92
N GLN A 205 7.61 7.62 11.32
CA GLN A 205 8.13 6.27 11.11
C GLN A 205 8.10 5.82 9.65
N GLY A 206 7.20 6.37 8.85
CA GLY A 206 7.02 5.96 7.47
C GLY A 206 8.08 6.50 6.53
N ASP A 207 8.41 5.70 5.54
CA ASP A 207 9.30 6.08 4.44
C ASP A 207 8.48 6.46 3.20
N ASN A 208 8.48 7.73 2.86
CA ASN A 208 7.82 8.23 1.66
C ASN A 208 8.47 7.72 0.36
N ALA A 209 9.73 7.34 0.43
CA ALA A 209 10.49 6.89 -0.73
C ALA A 209 10.41 5.38 -0.94
N SER A 210 9.96 4.61 0.04
CA SER A 210 9.99 3.16 0.00
C SER A 210 8.67 2.53 0.39
N MET A 211 8.06 1.85 -0.57
CA MET A 211 6.80 1.11 -0.40
C MET A 211 6.92 -0.27 -1.02
N THR A 212 6.09 -1.19 -0.58
CA THR A 212 5.99 -2.52 -1.17
C THR A 212 4.56 -2.74 -1.66
N LEU A 213 4.41 -3.01 -2.95
CA LEU A 213 3.14 -3.45 -3.52
C LEU A 213 3.15 -4.97 -3.63
N VAL A 214 2.19 -5.61 -2.98
CA VAL A 214 1.95 -7.05 -3.15
C VAL A 214 0.76 -7.22 -4.09
N ARG A 215 1.00 -7.81 -5.25
CA ARG A 215 0.00 -8.06 -6.30
C ARG A 215 0.10 -9.50 -6.77
N GLN A 216 -1.00 -10.23 -6.74
CA GLN A 216 -1.06 -11.63 -7.18
C GLN A 216 0.03 -12.51 -6.57
N GLY A 217 0.34 -12.31 -5.28
CA GLY A 217 1.35 -13.06 -4.53
C GLY A 217 2.81 -12.67 -4.82
N ARG A 218 3.05 -11.68 -5.66
CA ARG A 218 4.38 -11.12 -5.93
C ARG A 218 4.56 -9.79 -5.21
N SER A 219 5.74 -9.57 -4.65
CA SER A 219 6.12 -8.33 -3.98
C SER A 219 6.98 -7.47 -4.89
N TYR A 220 6.58 -6.23 -5.06
CA TYR A 220 7.29 -5.22 -5.85
C TYR A 220 7.74 -4.10 -4.92
N GLN A 221 9.05 -3.86 -4.87
CA GLN A 221 9.61 -2.75 -4.10
C GLN A 221 9.48 -1.46 -4.92
N LEU A 222 8.69 -0.53 -4.44
CA LEU A 222 8.47 0.75 -5.10
C LEU A 222 9.37 1.81 -4.45
N ASN A 223 10.50 2.10 -5.09
CA ASN A 223 11.30 3.27 -4.75
C ASN A 223 10.77 4.45 -5.54
N THR A 224 10.09 5.38 -4.89
CA THR A 224 9.43 6.52 -5.55
C THR A 224 10.42 7.39 -6.32
N VAL A 225 11.61 7.62 -5.74
CA VAL A 225 12.64 8.48 -6.36
C VAL A 225 13.19 7.83 -7.65
N GLU A 226 13.46 6.55 -7.61
CA GLU A 226 13.99 5.83 -8.77
C GLU A 226 12.94 5.65 -9.87
N LEU A 227 11.69 5.36 -9.48
CA LEU A 227 10.58 5.27 -10.43
C LEU A 227 10.33 6.60 -11.14
N GLU A 228 10.33 7.71 -10.40
CA GLU A 228 10.17 9.04 -10.99
C GLU A 228 11.33 9.41 -11.94
N LYS A 229 12.57 9.09 -11.57
CA LYS A 229 13.73 9.26 -12.47
C LYS A 229 13.59 8.43 -13.76
N ALA A 230 12.97 7.26 -13.68
CA ALA A 230 12.67 6.40 -14.82
C ALA A 230 11.41 6.85 -15.60
N GLY A 231 10.74 7.94 -15.22
CA GLY A 231 9.53 8.44 -15.86
C GLY A 231 8.26 7.66 -15.46
N LEU A 232 8.31 6.84 -14.40
CA LEU A 232 7.19 6.04 -13.90
C LEU A 232 6.60 6.69 -12.65
N SER A 233 5.49 7.43 -12.81
CA SER A 233 4.83 8.10 -11.69
C SER A 233 3.83 7.18 -10.99
N LEU A 234 3.87 7.13 -9.66
CA LEU A 234 2.90 6.39 -8.83
C LEU A 234 1.47 6.93 -8.95
N HIS A 235 1.26 8.11 -9.53
CA HIS A 235 -0.07 8.58 -9.94
C HIS A 235 -0.69 7.71 -11.03
N ASN A 236 0.14 7.09 -11.88
CA ASN A 236 -0.30 6.25 -12.99
C ASN A 236 -0.31 4.76 -12.61
N LEU A 237 0.23 4.39 -11.44
CA LEU A 237 0.15 3.02 -10.95
C LEU A 237 -1.20 2.79 -10.26
N LEU A 238 -2.10 2.09 -10.96
CA LEU A 238 -3.43 1.80 -10.46
C LEU A 238 -3.44 0.61 -9.52
N ILE A 239 -4.17 0.74 -8.42
CA ILE A 239 -4.46 -0.34 -7.47
C ILE A 239 -5.45 -1.32 -8.12
N GLN A 240 -5.23 -2.60 -7.91
CA GLN A 240 -6.08 -3.69 -8.38
C GLN A 240 -6.77 -4.40 -7.20
N PRO A 241 -7.86 -5.14 -7.45
CA PRO A 241 -8.48 -5.96 -6.41
C PRO A 241 -7.48 -6.93 -5.77
N ASN A 242 -7.52 -7.01 -4.43
CA ASN A 242 -6.64 -7.82 -3.58
C ASN A 242 -5.17 -7.35 -3.53
N ASP A 243 -4.85 -6.16 -4.04
CA ASP A 243 -3.54 -5.57 -3.79
C ASP A 243 -3.35 -5.26 -2.31
N THR A 244 -2.12 -5.38 -1.85
CA THR A 244 -1.70 -4.84 -0.56
C THR A 244 -0.56 -3.85 -0.78
N LEU A 245 -0.78 -2.62 -0.37
CA LEU A 245 0.23 -1.58 -0.34
C LEU A 245 0.79 -1.48 1.08
N TYR A 246 2.08 -1.69 1.24
CA TYR A 246 2.77 -1.61 2.51
C TYR A 246 3.76 -0.45 2.51
N VAL A 247 3.63 0.49 3.44
CA VAL A 247 4.59 1.59 3.62
C VAL A 247 5.68 1.14 4.57
N ASN A 248 6.92 1.12 4.07
CA ASN A 248 8.07 0.64 4.82
C ASN A 248 8.45 1.59 5.97
N ASN A 249 9.20 1.08 6.93
CA ASN A 249 9.77 1.91 7.98
C ASN A 249 11.08 2.53 7.48
N ARG A 250 11.24 3.85 7.65
CA ARG A 250 12.46 4.54 7.26
C ARG A 250 13.68 4.13 8.10
N GLU A 251 13.47 3.54 9.27
CA GLU A 251 14.57 3.01 10.09
C GLU A 251 15.31 1.85 9.43
N ASN A 252 14.64 1.11 8.55
CA ASN A 252 15.25 0.00 7.82
C ASN A 252 16.25 0.46 6.73
N GLN A 253 16.30 1.76 6.44
CA GLN A 253 17.20 2.35 5.41
C GLN A 253 18.20 3.35 6.02
N LYS A 254 18.45 3.26 7.32
CA LYS A 254 19.45 4.14 7.96
C LYS A 254 20.86 3.78 7.51
N ILE A 255 21.59 4.78 7.08
CA ILE A 255 23.04 4.72 6.88
C ILE A 255 23.70 5.34 8.12
N TYR A 256 24.54 4.59 8.78
CA TYR A 256 25.33 5.08 9.90
C TYR A 256 26.68 5.54 9.37
N ILE A 257 26.97 6.84 9.49
CA ILE A 257 28.28 7.40 9.16
C ILE A 257 28.98 7.61 10.48
N MET A 258 30.13 6.96 10.66
CA MET A 258 31.00 7.13 11.81
C MET A 258 32.33 7.70 11.32
N GLY A 259 32.87 8.68 12.04
CA GLY A 259 34.15 9.28 11.76
C GLY A 259 34.57 10.15 12.96
N GLU A 260 35.84 10.40 13.08
CA GLU A 260 36.40 11.39 14.02
C GLU A 260 36.10 12.82 13.52
#